data_f8869a188500c3cff4577f7c75ccbf5d
#
_entry.id   f8869a188500c3cff4577f7c75ccbf5d
#
_cell.length_a   1.000
_cell.length_b   1.000
_cell.length_c   1.000
_cell.angle_alpha   90.00
_cell.angle_beta   90.00
_cell.angle_gamma   90.00
#
_symmetry.space_group_name_H-M   'P 1'
#
loop_
_entity.id
_entity.type
_entity.pdbx_description
1 polymer ?
#
loop_
_entity_poly.entity_id
_entity_poly.type
_entity_poly.pdbx_seq_one_letter_code
_entity_poly.pdbx_strand_id
1 'polypeptide(L)'
;MNKKVSFKTILSYFWPHVLKYKKTFFLVFFGWAGGIIGASIIKPLIYKNIIDTISASGMIGDTRETLLWLVIYLGIVTLSYLIMIRIGEYAMTFSQNNIMRELNNYSLEKLSGHSYEFFTNNFAGGLVAKSKRFVRSFETIHDT
;
A
#
# COMPACT_ATOMS: atom_id res chain seq x y z
N MET A 1 -8.64 34.37 -13.66
CA MET A 1 -9.77 33.51 -13.19
C MET A 1 -9.24 32.15 -12.81
N ASN A 2 -9.09 31.86 -11.50
CA ASN A 2 -8.69 30.52 -11.04
C ASN A 2 -9.92 29.59 -11.15
N LYS A 3 -10.03 28.85 -12.25
CA LYS A 3 -11.00 27.76 -12.35
C LYS A 3 -10.61 26.72 -11.28
N LYS A 4 -11.38 26.61 -10.20
CA LYS A 4 -11.23 25.49 -9.25
C LYS A 4 -11.42 24.19 -10.02
N VAL A 5 -10.32 23.47 -10.26
CA VAL A 5 -10.37 22.16 -10.91
C VAL A 5 -11.14 21.23 -9.98
N SER A 6 -12.22 20.62 -10.48
CA SER A 6 -13.03 19.71 -9.68
C SER A 6 -12.20 18.47 -9.34
N PHE A 7 -12.31 17.96 -8.11
CA PHE A 7 -11.69 16.70 -7.67
C PHE A 7 -11.98 15.54 -8.65
N LYS A 8 -13.20 15.50 -9.18
CA LYS A 8 -13.61 14.51 -10.19
C LYS A 8 -12.77 14.60 -11.47
N THR A 9 -12.40 15.81 -11.89
CA THR A 9 -11.54 16.03 -13.07
C THR A 9 -10.11 15.55 -12.78
N ILE A 10 -9.58 15.82 -11.59
CA ILE A 10 -8.25 15.34 -11.19
C ILE A 10 -8.23 13.81 -11.17
N LEU A 11 -9.22 13.19 -10.54
CA LEU A 11 -9.32 11.74 -10.44
C LEU A 11 -9.40 11.08 -11.83
N SER A 12 -10.10 11.69 -12.79
CA SER A 12 -10.23 11.14 -14.16
C SER A 12 -8.90 11.03 -14.90
N TYR A 13 -7.89 11.86 -14.58
CA TYR A 13 -6.55 11.76 -15.15
C TYR A 13 -5.72 10.63 -14.54
N PHE A 14 -5.90 10.35 -13.26
CA PHE A 14 -5.13 9.28 -12.58
C PHE A 14 -5.77 7.90 -12.76
N TRP A 15 -7.10 7.83 -12.85
CA TRP A 15 -7.87 6.60 -12.85
C TRP A 15 -7.45 5.56 -13.90
N PRO A 16 -7.20 5.92 -15.19
CA PRO A 16 -6.76 4.96 -16.20
C PRO A 16 -5.43 4.29 -15.84
N HIS A 17 -4.49 5.05 -15.25
CA HIS A 17 -3.19 4.55 -14.85
C HIS A 17 -3.28 3.62 -13.62
N VAL A 18 -4.14 3.95 -12.68
CA VAL A 18 -4.40 3.13 -11.48
C VAL A 18 -5.07 1.80 -11.85
N LEU A 19 -6.07 1.81 -12.74
CA LEU A 19 -6.78 0.60 -13.17
C LEU A 19 -5.88 -0.44 -13.83
N LYS A 20 -4.79 -0.03 -14.44
CA LYS A 20 -3.81 -0.93 -15.06
C LYS A 20 -3.16 -1.85 -14.02
N TYR A 21 -3.02 -1.38 -12.79
CA TYR A 21 -2.40 -2.10 -11.68
C TYR A 21 -3.41 -2.72 -10.71
N LYS A 22 -4.66 -2.96 -11.13
CA LYS A 22 -5.73 -3.52 -10.28
C LYS A 22 -5.33 -4.82 -9.55
N LYS A 23 -4.53 -5.70 -10.20
CA LYS A 23 -4.06 -6.95 -9.57
C LYS A 23 -3.15 -6.67 -8.37
N THR A 24 -2.30 -5.65 -8.46
CA THR A 24 -1.41 -5.24 -7.39
C THR A 24 -2.20 -4.64 -6.23
N PHE A 25 -3.26 -3.88 -6.50
CA PHE A 25 -4.18 -3.39 -5.47
C PHE A 25 -4.88 -4.53 -4.70
N PHE A 26 -5.28 -5.58 -5.40
CA PHE A 26 -5.81 -6.79 -4.74
C PHE A 26 -4.77 -7.44 -3.83
N LEU A 27 -3.50 -7.53 -4.26
CA LEU A 27 -2.41 -8.05 -3.43
C LEU A 27 -2.17 -7.20 -2.19
N VAL A 28 -2.20 -5.87 -2.31
CA VAL A 28 -2.11 -4.94 -1.17
C VAL A 28 -3.26 -5.18 -0.21
N PHE A 29 -4.49 -5.20 -0.71
CA PHE A 29 -5.68 -5.39 0.11
C PHE A 29 -5.64 -6.72 0.88
N PHE A 30 -5.36 -7.83 0.19
CA PHE A 30 -5.30 -9.16 0.83
C PHE A 30 -4.11 -9.29 1.78
N GLY A 31 -2.96 -8.70 1.44
CA GLY A 31 -1.78 -8.69 2.31
C GLY A 31 -2.07 -7.97 3.63
N TRP A 32 -2.66 -6.78 3.57
CA TRP A 32 -2.98 -6.00 4.76
C TRP A 32 -4.17 -6.56 5.53
N ALA A 33 -5.26 -6.95 4.85
CA ALA A 33 -6.43 -7.55 5.50
C ALA A 33 -6.06 -8.86 6.22
N GLY A 34 -5.31 -9.74 5.55
CA GLY A 34 -4.82 -10.98 6.15
C GLY A 34 -3.89 -10.73 7.34
N GLY A 35 -3.00 -9.73 7.22
CA GLY A 35 -2.14 -9.29 8.31
C GLY A 35 -2.93 -8.79 9.52
N ILE A 36 -3.89 -7.90 9.31
CA ILE A 36 -4.73 -7.35 10.39
C ILE A 36 -5.54 -8.46 11.08
N ILE A 37 -6.14 -9.38 10.32
CA ILE A 37 -6.88 -10.52 10.89
C ILE A 37 -5.96 -11.37 11.77
N GLY A 38 -4.76 -11.69 11.28
CA GLY A 38 -3.77 -12.45 12.05
C GLY A 38 -3.36 -11.76 13.35
N ALA A 39 -3.06 -10.47 13.28
CA ALA A 39 -2.60 -9.71 14.44
C ALA A 39 -3.70 -9.39 15.43
N SER A 40 -4.89 -8.99 14.98
CA SER A 40 -5.94 -8.43 15.83
C SER A 40 -6.97 -9.44 16.29
N ILE A 41 -7.09 -10.58 15.61
CA ILE A 41 -8.08 -11.61 15.94
C ILE A 41 -7.38 -12.90 16.39
N ILE A 42 -6.51 -13.45 15.56
CA ILE A 42 -5.93 -14.79 15.82
C ILE A 42 -4.97 -14.77 17.00
N LYS A 43 -4.05 -13.78 17.06
CA LYS A 43 -3.10 -13.70 18.18
C LYS A 43 -3.76 -13.56 19.56
N PRO A 44 -4.75 -12.66 19.77
CA PRO A 44 -5.43 -12.57 21.07
C PRO A 44 -6.14 -13.87 21.48
N LEU A 45 -6.71 -14.62 20.50
CA LEU A 45 -7.31 -15.92 20.79
C LEU A 45 -6.29 -16.95 21.26
N ILE A 46 -5.08 -16.96 20.68
CA ILE A 46 -4.00 -17.84 21.11
C ILE A 46 -3.53 -17.44 22.51
N TYR A 47 -3.35 -16.15 22.78
CA TYR A 47 -2.98 -15.66 24.11
C TYR A 47 -4.01 -16.04 25.18
N LYS A 48 -5.30 -15.90 24.84
CA LYS A 48 -6.37 -16.35 25.73
C LYS A 48 -6.21 -17.85 26.04
N ASN A 49 -6.04 -18.70 25.03
CA ASN A 49 -5.89 -20.14 25.25
C ASN A 49 -4.64 -20.49 26.06
N ILE A 50 -3.54 -19.76 25.90
CA ILE A 50 -2.34 -19.93 26.74
C ILE A 50 -2.65 -19.60 28.19
N ILE A 51 -3.31 -18.47 28.45
CA ILE A 51 -3.66 -18.02 29.80
C ILE A 51 -4.65 -19.00 30.44
N ASP A 52 -5.68 -19.43 29.72
CA ASP A 52 -6.68 -20.38 30.20
C ASP A 52 -6.03 -21.73 30.53
N THR A 53 -5.10 -22.22 29.70
CA THR A 53 -4.36 -23.46 29.96
C THR A 53 -3.49 -23.36 31.19
N ILE A 54 -2.78 -22.25 31.39
CA ILE A 54 -1.97 -22.03 32.61
C ILE A 54 -2.85 -21.94 33.88
N SER A 55 -3.99 -21.26 33.73
CA SER A 55 -4.91 -21.04 34.87
C SER A 55 -5.66 -22.32 35.31
N ALA A 56 -6.01 -23.17 34.34
CA ALA A 56 -6.73 -24.42 34.56
C ALA A 56 -5.83 -25.54 35.11
N SER A 57 -4.55 -25.51 34.77
CA SER A 57 -3.62 -26.58 35.14
C SER A 57 -2.86 -26.22 36.41
N GLY A 58 -3.43 -26.60 37.54
CA GLY A 58 -2.61 -26.84 38.71
C GLY A 58 -1.64 -27.99 38.45
N MET A 59 -0.45 -27.69 37.91
CA MET A 59 0.75 -28.57 37.84
C MET A 59 0.53 -30.07 37.47
N ILE A 60 -0.04 -30.35 36.27
CA ILE A 60 -0.11 -31.72 35.77
C ILE A 60 0.65 -31.78 34.43
N GLY A 61 1.49 -32.80 34.24
CA GLY A 61 2.47 -32.93 33.15
C GLY A 61 1.98 -32.78 31.69
N ASP A 62 0.68 -32.91 31.45
CA ASP A 62 0.05 -32.77 30.10
C ASP A 62 0.00 -31.33 29.60
N THR A 63 0.11 -30.39 30.52
CA THR A 63 0.06 -28.94 30.25
C THR A 63 1.26 -28.45 29.44
N ARG A 64 2.42 -29.04 29.63
CA ARG A 64 3.67 -28.64 28.95
C ARG A 64 3.57 -28.85 27.47
N GLU A 65 3.05 -29.98 27.01
CA GLU A 65 2.92 -30.30 25.59
C GLU A 65 1.93 -29.35 24.92
N THR A 66 0.78 -29.11 25.53
CA THR A 66 -0.23 -28.16 25.04
C THR A 66 0.34 -26.75 24.92
N LEU A 67 1.08 -26.27 25.93
CA LEU A 67 1.72 -24.96 25.89
C LEU A 67 2.78 -24.86 24.77
N LEU A 68 3.58 -25.90 24.57
CA LEU A 68 4.55 -25.92 23.48
C LEU A 68 3.87 -25.78 22.11
N TRP A 69 2.78 -26.52 21.88
CA TRP A 69 2.02 -26.40 20.63
C TRP A 69 1.40 -25.02 20.43
N LEU A 70 0.86 -24.42 21.48
CA LEU A 70 0.31 -23.05 21.42
C LEU A 70 1.39 -22.01 21.09
N VAL A 71 2.60 -22.14 21.67
CA VAL A 71 3.73 -21.26 21.38
C VAL A 71 4.21 -21.42 19.93
N ILE A 72 4.33 -22.68 19.45
CA ILE A 72 4.67 -22.96 18.06
C ILE A 72 3.63 -22.34 17.10
N TYR A 73 2.34 -22.54 17.40
CA TYR A 73 1.26 -21.97 16.60
C TYR A 73 1.28 -20.44 16.58
N LEU A 74 1.55 -19.80 17.72
CA LEU A 74 1.77 -18.36 17.82
C LEU A 74 2.94 -17.90 16.94
N GLY A 75 4.03 -18.66 16.92
CA GLY A 75 5.19 -18.41 16.06
C GLY A 75 4.83 -18.48 14.59
N ILE A 76 4.10 -19.50 14.16
CA ILE A 76 3.64 -19.68 12.76
C ILE A 76 2.72 -18.52 12.35
N VAL A 77 1.75 -18.18 13.17
CA VAL A 77 0.82 -17.06 12.90
C VAL A 77 1.58 -15.74 12.80
N THR A 78 2.56 -15.51 13.68
CA THR A 78 3.38 -14.31 13.67
C THR A 78 4.23 -14.23 12.39
N LEU A 79 4.83 -15.34 11.98
CA LEU A 79 5.63 -15.39 10.76
C LEU A 79 4.76 -15.17 9.52
N SER A 80 3.60 -15.80 9.45
CA SER A 80 2.62 -15.62 8.36
C SER A 80 2.17 -14.15 8.26
N TYR A 81 1.89 -13.50 9.38
CA TYR A 81 1.57 -12.08 9.47
C TYR A 81 2.69 -11.21 8.88
N LEU A 82 3.94 -11.44 9.28
CA LEU A 82 5.09 -10.68 8.77
C LEU A 82 5.26 -10.84 7.26
N ILE A 83 5.10 -12.06 6.74
CA ILE A 83 5.19 -12.33 5.30
C ILE A 83 4.06 -11.61 4.55
N MET A 84 2.83 -11.69 5.03
CA MET A 84 1.68 -11.08 4.37
C MET A 84 1.80 -9.55 4.31
N ILE A 85 2.23 -8.90 5.39
CA ILE A 85 2.49 -7.46 5.39
C ILE A 85 3.59 -7.10 4.39
N ARG A 86 4.70 -7.84 4.35
CA ARG A 86 5.79 -7.59 3.40
C ARG A 86 5.35 -7.70 1.95
N ILE A 87 4.50 -8.67 1.64
CA ILE A 87 3.90 -8.80 0.29
C ILE A 87 3.06 -7.57 -0.03
N GLY A 88 2.23 -7.12 0.91
CA GLY A 88 1.40 -5.92 0.75
C GLY A 88 2.24 -4.65 0.54
N GLU A 89 3.26 -4.41 1.36
CA GLU A 89 4.17 -3.26 1.26
C GLU A 89 4.94 -3.26 -0.08
N TYR A 90 5.46 -4.42 -0.48
CA TYR A 90 6.15 -4.57 -1.77
C TYR A 90 5.22 -4.28 -2.95
N ALA A 91 4.02 -4.84 -2.93
CA ALA A 91 3.02 -4.62 -3.96
C ALA A 91 2.60 -3.15 -4.04
N MET A 92 2.43 -2.47 -2.90
CA MET A 92 2.12 -1.05 -2.81
C MET A 92 3.22 -0.20 -3.44
N THR A 93 4.46 -0.37 -3.00
CA THR A 93 5.63 0.36 -3.52
C THR A 93 5.82 0.12 -5.03
N PHE A 94 5.65 -1.13 -5.48
CA PHE A 94 5.75 -1.48 -6.89
C PHE A 94 4.69 -0.75 -7.74
N SER A 95 3.42 -0.74 -7.30
CA SER A 95 2.35 -0.05 -8.03
C SER A 95 2.56 1.46 -8.06
N GLN A 96 2.90 2.07 -6.92
CA GLN A 96 3.17 3.49 -6.78
C GLN A 96 4.28 3.95 -7.74
N ASN A 97 5.42 3.29 -7.73
CA ASN A 97 6.56 3.63 -8.59
C ASN A 97 6.22 3.52 -10.09
N ASN A 98 5.48 2.48 -10.49
CA ASN A 98 5.08 2.31 -11.88
C ASN A 98 4.06 3.37 -12.33
N ILE A 99 3.09 3.69 -11.49
CA ILE A 99 2.10 4.74 -11.80
C ILE A 99 2.81 6.10 -11.89
N MET A 100 3.71 6.44 -10.97
CA MET A 100 4.48 7.68 -11.03
C MET A 100 5.34 7.77 -12.29
N ARG A 101 5.95 6.67 -12.70
CA ARG A 101 6.71 6.58 -13.95
C ARG A 101 5.82 6.81 -15.17
N GLU A 102 4.64 6.20 -15.23
CA GLU A 102 3.69 6.40 -16.32
C GLU A 102 3.18 7.84 -16.37
N LEU A 103 2.84 8.45 -15.23
CA LEU A 103 2.43 9.85 -15.14
C LEU A 103 3.54 10.80 -15.60
N ASN A 104 4.80 10.50 -15.27
CA ASN A 104 5.94 11.29 -15.71
C ASN A 104 6.10 11.21 -17.23
N ASN A 105 6.05 9.99 -17.80
CA ASN A 105 6.12 9.80 -19.24
C ASN A 105 4.95 10.50 -19.99
N TYR A 106 3.73 10.36 -19.48
CA TYR A 106 2.56 11.04 -20.02
C TYR A 106 2.73 12.56 -20.01
N SER A 107 3.24 13.10 -18.91
CA SER A 107 3.48 14.54 -18.78
C SER A 107 4.56 15.03 -19.74
N LEU A 108 5.65 14.28 -19.91
CA LEU A 108 6.71 14.59 -20.87
C LEU A 108 6.21 14.51 -22.32
N GLU A 109 5.45 13.48 -22.67
CA GLU A 109 4.85 13.33 -24.00
C GLU A 109 3.94 14.51 -24.34
N LYS A 110 3.10 14.92 -23.40
CA LYS A 110 2.24 16.10 -23.56
C LYS A 110 3.05 17.38 -23.75
N LEU A 111 4.12 17.56 -22.98
CA LEU A 111 5.00 18.73 -23.14
C LEU A 111 5.71 18.70 -24.51
N SER A 112 6.28 17.57 -24.91
CA SER A 112 7.03 17.43 -26.17
C SER A 112 6.16 17.63 -27.41
N GLY A 113 4.84 17.41 -27.30
CA GLY A 113 3.88 17.65 -28.39
C GLY A 113 3.55 19.12 -28.65
N HIS A 114 4.07 20.07 -27.85
CA HIS A 114 3.85 21.49 -28.07
C HIS A 114 4.86 22.08 -29.09
N SER A 115 4.44 23.18 -29.76
CA SER A 115 5.28 23.89 -30.75
C SER A 115 6.46 24.62 -30.06
N TYR A 116 7.48 24.91 -30.85
CA TYR A 116 8.62 25.74 -30.40
C TYR A 116 8.17 27.09 -29.86
N GLU A 117 7.18 27.73 -30.49
CA GLU A 117 6.59 28.99 -30.05
C GLU A 117 6.00 28.91 -28.62
N PHE A 118 5.41 27.76 -28.29
CA PHE A 118 4.91 27.52 -26.90
C PHE A 118 6.06 27.58 -25.88
N PHE A 119 7.22 27.00 -26.20
CA PHE A 119 8.38 27.00 -25.30
C PHE A 119 9.07 28.35 -25.21
N THR A 120 9.10 29.14 -26.28
CA THR A 120 9.62 30.51 -26.28
C THR A 120 8.75 31.46 -25.43
N ASN A 121 7.44 31.26 -25.46
CA ASN A 121 6.47 32.07 -24.70
C ASN A 121 6.28 31.60 -23.26
N ASN A 122 6.78 30.43 -22.90
CA ASN A 122 6.70 29.88 -21.55
C ASN A 122 8.08 29.46 -21.05
N PHE A 123 8.44 29.90 -19.86
CA PHE A 123 9.70 29.52 -19.26
C PHE A 123 9.80 28.00 -19.09
N ALA A 124 10.71 27.34 -19.81
CA ALA A 124 10.83 25.88 -19.84
C ALA A 124 11.01 25.27 -18.44
N GLY A 125 11.79 25.92 -17.57
CA GLY A 125 11.94 25.48 -16.17
C GLY A 125 10.62 25.48 -15.37
N GLY A 126 9.75 26.46 -15.65
CA GLY A 126 8.42 26.52 -15.05
C GLY A 126 7.49 25.37 -15.52
N LEU A 127 7.61 24.96 -16.78
CA LEU A 127 6.85 23.82 -17.31
C LEU A 127 7.30 22.50 -16.69
N VAL A 128 8.61 22.29 -16.59
CA VAL A 128 9.19 21.12 -15.92
C VAL A 128 8.77 21.07 -14.43
N ALA A 129 8.80 22.22 -13.75
CA ALA A 129 8.36 22.29 -12.35
C ALA A 129 6.88 21.94 -12.19
N LYS A 130 6.00 22.37 -13.12
CA LYS A 130 4.56 22.01 -13.13
C LYS A 130 4.36 20.51 -13.36
N SER A 131 5.12 19.91 -14.30
CA SER A 131 5.11 18.49 -14.58
C SER A 131 5.49 17.68 -13.32
N LYS A 132 6.59 18.03 -12.66
CA LYS A 132 7.02 17.39 -11.41
C LYS A 132 5.97 17.51 -10.30
N ARG A 133 5.33 18.67 -10.16
CA ARG A 133 4.24 18.86 -9.16
C ARG A 133 3.04 18.00 -9.47
N PHE A 134 2.69 17.81 -10.75
CA PHE A 134 1.60 16.93 -11.16
C PHE A 134 1.86 15.48 -10.73
N VAL A 135 3.05 14.95 -10.98
CA VAL A 135 3.42 13.58 -10.53
C VAL A 135 3.43 13.49 -9.00
N ARG A 136 4.01 14.48 -8.32
CA ARG A 136 4.08 14.52 -6.85
C ARG A 136 2.71 14.65 -6.18
N SER A 137 1.73 15.27 -6.84
CA SER A 137 0.37 15.33 -6.29
C SER A 137 -0.30 13.95 -6.21
N PHE A 138 0.06 13.02 -7.11
CA PHE A 138 -0.38 11.62 -7.01
C PHE A 138 0.22 10.93 -5.77
N GLU A 139 1.52 11.08 -5.53
CA GLU A 139 2.21 10.58 -4.34
C GLU A 139 1.51 11.06 -3.05
N THR A 140 1.25 12.36 -2.96
CA THR A 140 0.56 12.95 -1.80
C THR A 140 -0.85 12.38 -1.59
N ILE A 141 -1.61 12.11 -2.66
CA ILE A 141 -2.95 11.51 -2.57
C ILE A 141 -2.88 10.05 -2.15
N HIS A 142 -1.83 9.34 -2.57
CA HIS A 142 -1.66 7.93 -2.28
C HIS A 142 -1.20 7.67 -0.82
N ASP A 143 -0.42 8.61 -0.25
CA ASP A 143 0.17 8.49 1.09
C ASP A 143 -0.76 9.04 2.20
N THR A 144 -1.93 9.61 1.85
CA THR A 144 -2.93 10.14 2.80
C THR A 144 -4.06 9.16 3.04
#